data_2f18fc191feeaeca9d8f95c534073fc7
#
_entry.id   2f18fc191feeaeca9d8f95c534073fc7
#
_cell.length_a   1.000
_cell.length_b   1.000
_cell.length_c   1.000
_cell.angle_alpha   90.00
_cell.angle_beta   90.00
_cell.angle_gamma   90.00
#
_symmetry.space_group_name_H-M   'P 1'
#
loop_
_entity.id
_entity.type
_entity.pdbx_description
1 polymer ?
#
loop_
_entity_poly.entity_id
_entity_poly.type
_entity_poly.pdbx_seq_one_letter_code
_entity_poly.pdbx_strand_id
1 'polypeptide(L)'
;MGLAEKDLDMFKKILVANRGEIAMRIIRACRELNIATAAIYSEADSTGIYVKKADEAYVVGPGPVKGFLDGRQIVDLALRIGADAIHPGYGFLSENAEFAQQCHDAGITFIGPSPAAITLMGSKVMARELAQSVGVPIVPGTTGGISDARDALAFAHKVGYPVMIKASAGGGGRGLRVVRSDAELRENMEVASREAHAAFGDGSVFLEKYIERPHHIEFQILADRHGHIIHLGERDCSIQRRHQKLIEIAPSLILTPKLRKEMGEAAITIARAVNYDNAGTVEFLLDQEGRFYFIEMNPRLQVEHTVTEQITAIDIVRNQISIAAGKPLDIDQEEVTLQGHAIQCRINAEDPKNNFLPCTGAVTAYLSPGGIGVRIDGAVYKDYMVPPYYDALLAKLTVRGRTWEETVSRMRRSLEEYVLRGVKTTIPFMKTIMQDQDFLAGRFDTSYLETHPDLFTYDEFEQPEDLVVAISAAIAAYEGL
;
A
#
# COMPACT_ATOMS: atom_id res chain seq x y z
N MET A 1 31.16 -28.57 20.20
CA MET A 1 31.63 -28.86 18.84
C MET A 1 30.68 -28.13 17.92
N GLY A 2 31.06 -26.87 17.55
CA GLY A 2 30.21 -25.93 16.84
C GLY A 2 29.93 -26.44 15.42
N LEU A 3 28.66 -26.45 15.06
CA LEU A 3 28.25 -26.48 13.65
C LEU A 3 28.77 -25.17 13.05
N ALA A 4 29.70 -25.28 12.09
CA ALA A 4 30.17 -24.15 11.34
C ALA A 4 28.91 -23.51 10.70
N GLU A 5 28.59 -22.25 11.06
CA GLU A 5 27.74 -21.40 10.28
C GLU A 5 28.29 -21.42 8.85
N LYS A 6 27.56 -22.06 7.94
CA LYS A 6 27.81 -21.83 6.52
C LYS A 6 27.58 -20.34 6.33
N ASP A 7 28.63 -19.60 6.01
CA ASP A 7 28.50 -18.23 5.47
C ASP A 7 27.56 -18.34 4.28
N LEU A 8 26.28 -18.03 4.50
CA LEU A 8 25.29 -17.96 3.43
C LEU A 8 25.68 -16.74 2.59
N ASP A 9 26.26 -17.00 1.43
CA ASP A 9 26.67 -15.96 0.49
C ASP A 9 25.45 -15.12 0.09
N MET A 10 25.56 -13.80 0.21
CA MET A 10 24.58 -12.88 -0.33
C MET A 10 24.54 -12.98 -1.86
N PHE A 11 23.40 -12.62 -2.45
CA PHE A 11 23.27 -12.50 -3.89
C PHE A 11 24.37 -11.62 -4.49
N LYS A 12 24.85 -11.96 -5.68
CA LYS A 12 25.80 -11.13 -6.43
C LYS A 12 25.07 -10.11 -7.30
N LYS A 13 23.94 -10.50 -7.88
CA LYS A 13 23.13 -9.65 -8.77
C LYS A 13 21.64 -9.88 -8.55
N ILE A 14 20.88 -8.79 -8.40
CA ILE A 14 19.41 -8.81 -8.29
C ILE A 14 18.81 -8.09 -9.50
N LEU A 15 17.84 -8.74 -10.16
CA LEU A 15 16.97 -8.11 -11.15
C LEU A 15 15.80 -7.41 -10.44
N VAL A 16 15.70 -6.10 -10.62
CA VAL A 16 14.59 -5.27 -10.07
C VAL A 16 13.45 -5.28 -11.08
N ALA A 17 12.43 -6.09 -10.82
CA ALA A 17 11.25 -6.27 -11.68
C ALA A 17 10.15 -5.26 -11.35
N ASN A 18 10.51 -3.99 -11.27
CA ASN A 18 9.59 -2.89 -10.98
C ASN A 18 10.15 -1.56 -11.51
N ARG A 19 9.41 -0.47 -11.30
CA ARG A 19 9.72 0.88 -11.80
C ARG A 19 9.59 1.95 -10.71
N GLY A 20 9.92 3.19 -11.09
CA GLY A 20 9.61 4.37 -10.28
C GLY A 20 10.34 4.39 -8.94
N GLU A 21 9.63 4.86 -7.91
CA GLU A 21 10.23 5.06 -6.59
C GLU A 21 10.61 3.74 -5.91
N ILE A 22 9.82 2.67 -6.11
CA ILE A 22 10.14 1.38 -5.46
C ILE A 22 11.36 0.72 -6.10
N ALA A 23 11.55 0.84 -7.41
CA ALA A 23 12.79 0.39 -8.05
C ALA A 23 14.00 1.13 -7.47
N MET A 24 13.90 2.46 -7.28
CA MET A 24 14.94 3.24 -6.59
C MET A 24 15.21 2.77 -5.16
N ARG A 25 14.14 2.45 -4.40
CA ARG A 25 14.25 1.95 -3.03
C ARG A 25 15.01 0.62 -2.96
N ILE A 26 14.69 -0.30 -3.87
CA ILE A 26 15.37 -1.61 -3.97
C ILE A 26 16.83 -1.43 -4.39
N ILE A 27 17.12 -0.60 -5.41
CA ILE A 27 18.48 -0.32 -5.88
C ILE A 27 19.34 0.25 -4.73
N ARG A 28 18.80 1.15 -3.89
CA ARG A 28 19.50 1.68 -2.72
C ARG A 28 19.85 0.59 -1.72
N ALA A 29 18.89 -0.28 -1.37
CA ALA A 29 19.13 -1.40 -0.46
C ALA A 29 20.19 -2.38 -0.99
N CYS A 30 20.13 -2.71 -2.29
CA CYS A 30 21.13 -3.57 -2.93
C CYS A 30 22.53 -2.96 -2.87
N ARG A 31 22.66 -1.65 -3.13
CA ARG A 31 23.95 -0.94 -3.07
C ARG A 31 24.55 -0.95 -1.67
N GLU A 32 23.74 -0.75 -0.62
CA GLU A 32 24.18 -0.82 0.77
C GLU A 32 24.59 -2.23 1.17
N LEU A 33 24.08 -3.25 0.49
CA LEU A 33 24.47 -4.65 0.65
C LEU A 33 25.61 -5.08 -0.29
N ASN A 34 26.16 -4.18 -1.11
CA ASN A 34 27.17 -4.45 -2.15
C ASN A 34 26.71 -5.48 -3.20
N ILE A 35 25.42 -5.46 -3.55
CA ILE A 35 24.80 -6.33 -4.54
C ILE A 35 24.61 -5.54 -5.84
N ALA A 36 25.06 -6.08 -6.96
CA ALA A 36 24.86 -5.49 -8.28
C ALA A 36 23.36 -5.53 -8.67
N THR A 37 22.90 -4.53 -9.41
CA THR A 37 21.51 -4.37 -9.79
C THR A 37 21.31 -4.34 -11.29
N ALA A 38 20.34 -5.08 -11.79
CA ALA A 38 19.79 -4.93 -13.13
C ALA A 38 18.34 -4.43 -13.00
N ALA A 39 17.97 -3.37 -13.74
CA ALA A 39 16.60 -2.88 -13.76
C ALA A 39 15.91 -3.18 -15.08
N ILE A 40 14.62 -3.52 -15.05
CA ILE A 40 13.81 -3.56 -16.26
C ILE A 40 13.08 -2.23 -16.45
N TYR A 41 12.87 -1.84 -17.70
CA TYR A 41 12.10 -0.63 -18.02
C TYR A 41 11.35 -0.79 -19.34
N SER A 42 10.23 -0.09 -19.49
CA SER A 42 9.55 0.07 -20.78
C SER A 42 10.13 1.28 -21.53
N GLU A 43 9.88 1.38 -22.83
CA GLU A 43 10.30 2.56 -23.62
C GLU A 43 9.81 3.89 -23.02
N ALA A 44 8.61 3.89 -22.40
CA ALA A 44 8.03 5.06 -21.74
C ALA A 44 8.85 5.53 -20.52
N ASP A 45 9.62 4.63 -19.89
CA ASP A 45 10.47 4.91 -18.74
C ASP A 45 11.97 5.03 -19.07
N SER A 46 12.35 5.07 -20.35
CA SER A 46 13.76 5.08 -20.79
C SER A 46 14.60 6.19 -20.18
N THR A 47 13.98 7.31 -19.80
CA THR A 47 14.64 8.43 -19.09
C THR A 47 14.59 8.31 -17.58
N GLY A 48 13.91 7.30 -17.03
CA GLY A 48 13.72 7.11 -15.60
C GLY A 48 15.02 7.12 -14.80
N ILE A 49 15.01 7.77 -13.63
CA ILE A 49 16.21 7.87 -12.80
C ILE A 49 16.67 6.50 -12.30
N TYR A 50 15.77 5.57 -12.04
CA TYR A 50 16.08 4.21 -11.61
C TYR A 50 16.83 3.43 -12.70
N VAL A 51 16.52 3.67 -13.98
CA VAL A 51 17.23 3.09 -15.14
C VAL A 51 18.68 3.53 -15.14
N LYS A 52 18.95 4.83 -14.83
CA LYS A 52 20.30 5.40 -14.78
C LYS A 52 21.07 5.03 -13.51
N LYS A 53 20.36 4.60 -12.45
CA LYS A 53 20.97 4.29 -11.15
C LYS A 53 21.23 2.81 -10.93
N ALA A 54 20.59 1.91 -11.65
CA ALA A 54 20.98 0.51 -11.72
C ALA A 54 22.33 0.36 -12.39
N ASP A 55 23.05 -0.74 -12.11
CA ASP A 55 24.33 -1.04 -12.75
C ASP A 55 24.13 -1.49 -14.19
N GLU A 56 23.02 -2.18 -14.46
CA GLU A 56 22.56 -2.59 -15.78
C GLU A 56 21.07 -2.25 -15.94
N ALA A 57 20.60 -2.01 -17.16
CA ALA A 57 19.19 -1.78 -17.44
C ALA A 57 18.77 -2.39 -18.78
N TYR A 58 17.59 -2.99 -18.81
CA TYR A 58 17.06 -3.73 -19.94
C TYR A 58 15.64 -3.34 -20.28
N VAL A 59 15.40 -3.07 -21.57
CA VAL A 59 14.05 -2.78 -22.05
C VAL A 59 13.23 -4.06 -22.07
N VAL A 60 11.98 -3.97 -21.61
CA VAL A 60 10.97 -5.03 -21.68
C VAL A 60 9.76 -4.54 -22.46
N GLY A 61 9.10 -5.40 -23.20
CA GLY A 61 7.98 -5.04 -24.07
C GLY A 61 7.14 -6.25 -24.46
N PRO A 62 6.11 -6.04 -25.27
CA PRO A 62 5.77 -4.81 -25.97
C PRO A 62 4.94 -3.84 -25.12
N GLY A 63 5.17 -2.55 -25.34
CA GLY A 63 4.40 -1.44 -24.75
C GLY A 63 4.69 -1.18 -23.27
N PRO A 64 4.04 -0.15 -22.69
CA PRO A 64 4.46 0.39 -21.39
C PRO A 64 4.17 -0.53 -20.20
N VAL A 65 3.11 -1.33 -20.23
CA VAL A 65 2.66 -2.15 -19.10
C VAL A 65 2.92 -3.63 -19.30
N LYS A 66 2.69 -4.16 -20.50
CA LYS A 66 2.72 -5.61 -20.78
C LYS A 66 4.07 -6.26 -20.46
N GLY A 67 5.18 -5.57 -20.71
CA GLY A 67 6.51 -6.09 -20.40
C GLY A 67 6.76 -6.32 -18.91
N PHE A 68 6.15 -5.48 -18.03
CA PHE A 68 6.21 -5.67 -16.57
C PHE A 68 5.30 -6.81 -16.08
N LEU A 69 4.38 -7.30 -16.90
CA LEU A 69 3.45 -8.38 -16.59
C LEU A 69 3.81 -9.71 -17.28
N ASP A 70 4.87 -9.73 -18.09
CA ASP A 70 5.37 -10.94 -18.75
C ASP A 70 6.43 -11.63 -17.88
N GLY A 71 5.95 -12.52 -17.00
CA GLY A 71 6.82 -13.24 -16.06
C GLY A 71 7.88 -14.09 -16.78
N ARG A 72 7.53 -14.73 -17.91
CA ARG A 72 8.49 -15.55 -18.68
C ARG A 72 9.60 -14.69 -19.26
N GLN A 73 9.27 -13.56 -19.89
CA GLN A 73 10.28 -12.64 -20.43
C GLN A 73 11.23 -12.16 -19.33
N ILE A 74 10.72 -11.87 -18.13
CA ILE A 74 11.51 -11.40 -16.98
C ILE A 74 12.43 -12.50 -16.45
N VAL A 75 11.95 -13.74 -16.32
CA VAL A 75 12.77 -14.90 -15.90
C VAL A 75 13.84 -15.21 -16.93
N ASP A 76 13.49 -15.25 -18.21
CA ASP A 76 14.47 -15.49 -19.31
C ASP A 76 15.55 -14.41 -19.34
N LEU A 77 15.18 -13.16 -19.07
CA LEU A 77 16.15 -12.07 -18.93
C LEU A 77 17.07 -12.30 -17.73
N ALA A 78 16.52 -12.65 -16.57
CA ALA A 78 17.30 -12.89 -15.35
C ALA A 78 18.33 -14.01 -15.56
N LEU A 79 17.95 -15.12 -16.18
CA LEU A 79 18.86 -16.21 -16.56
C LEU A 79 19.97 -15.74 -17.49
N ARG A 80 19.62 -14.99 -18.54
CA ARG A 80 20.57 -14.51 -19.56
C ARG A 80 21.62 -13.57 -18.98
N ILE A 81 21.25 -12.73 -18.00
CA ILE A 81 22.18 -11.77 -17.39
C ILE A 81 22.88 -12.33 -16.15
N GLY A 82 22.58 -13.56 -15.75
CA GLY A 82 23.15 -14.19 -14.55
C GLY A 82 22.70 -13.52 -13.25
N ALA A 83 21.43 -13.14 -13.14
CA ALA A 83 20.88 -12.66 -11.87
C ALA A 83 20.57 -13.84 -10.95
N ASP A 84 20.93 -13.72 -9.67
CA ASP A 84 20.69 -14.75 -8.65
C ASP A 84 19.23 -14.69 -8.13
N ALA A 85 18.64 -13.48 -8.14
CA ALA A 85 17.32 -13.22 -7.60
C ALA A 85 16.56 -12.14 -8.37
N ILE A 86 15.24 -12.15 -8.21
CA ILE A 86 14.33 -11.12 -8.74
C ILE A 86 13.60 -10.49 -7.56
N HIS A 87 13.63 -9.14 -7.47
CA HIS A 87 12.84 -8.37 -6.53
C HIS A 87 11.65 -7.73 -7.23
N PRO A 88 10.41 -8.16 -6.95
CA PRO A 88 9.22 -7.64 -7.63
C PRO A 88 8.71 -6.31 -7.06
N GLY A 89 9.18 -5.88 -5.88
CA GLY A 89 8.65 -4.71 -5.16
C GLY A 89 7.20 -4.90 -4.74
N TYR A 90 6.32 -4.01 -5.18
CA TYR A 90 4.87 -4.09 -5.03
C TYR A 90 4.17 -3.75 -6.37
N GLY A 91 2.91 -4.19 -6.54
CA GLY A 91 2.20 -4.10 -7.82
C GLY A 91 2.77 -5.08 -8.86
N PHE A 92 2.38 -4.94 -10.12
CA PHE A 92 2.76 -5.83 -11.22
C PHE A 92 2.68 -7.32 -10.84
N LEU A 93 3.83 -8.01 -10.81
CA LEU A 93 3.92 -9.45 -10.54
C LEU A 93 4.24 -9.80 -9.08
N SER A 94 4.24 -8.82 -8.16
CA SER A 94 4.62 -9.06 -6.76
C SER A 94 3.70 -10.02 -5.99
N GLU A 95 2.45 -10.16 -6.42
CA GLU A 95 1.44 -11.07 -5.85
C GLU A 95 1.03 -12.17 -6.84
N ASN A 96 1.87 -12.43 -7.85
CA ASN A 96 1.61 -13.45 -8.86
C ASN A 96 2.30 -14.77 -8.49
N ALA A 97 1.52 -15.75 -8.04
CA ALA A 97 2.02 -17.07 -7.62
C ALA A 97 2.67 -17.84 -8.78
N GLU A 98 2.15 -17.70 -10.02
CA GLU A 98 2.72 -18.34 -11.19
C GLU A 98 4.12 -17.78 -11.49
N PHE A 99 4.30 -16.47 -11.40
CA PHE A 99 5.61 -15.84 -11.58
C PHE A 99 6.62 -16.27 -10.51
N ALA A 100 6.19 -16.32 -9.24
CA ALA A 100 7.05 -16.82 -8.16
C ALA A 100 7.44 -18.30 -8.41
N GLN A 101 6.53 -19.13 -8.93
CA GLN A 101 6.80 -20.51 -9.31
C GLN A 101 7.75 -20.60 -10.51
N GLN A 102 7.57 -19.77 -11.54
CA GLN A 102 8.48 -19.69 -12.69
C GLN A 102 9.91 -19.34 -12.27
N CYS A 103 10.07 -18.41 -11.33
CA CYS A 103 11.39 -18.08 -10.75
C CYS A 103 12.01 -19.32 -10.07
N HIS A 104 11.24 -20.00 -9.21
CA HIS A 104 11.69 -21.20 -8.51
C HIS A 104 12.12 -22.31 -9.48
N ASP A 105 11.31 -22.60 -10.51
CA ASP A 105 11.56 -23.65 -11.49
C ASP A 105 12.81 -23.35 -12.34
N ALA A 106 13.12 -22.06 -12.53
CA ALA A 106 14.31 -21.59 -13.22
C ALA A 106 15.56 -21.54 -12.31
N GLY A 107 15.45 -21.86 -11.01
CA GLY A 107 16.56 -21.75 -10.06
C GLY A 107 16.92 -20.31 -9.69
N ILE A 108 16.00 -19.35 -9.90
CA ILE A 108 16.15 -17.94 -9.52
C ILE A 108 15.36 -17.69 -8.23
N THR A 109 15.96 -17.01 -7.27
CA THR A 109 15.27 -16.68 -6.03
C THR A 109 14.26 -15.56 -6.25
N PHE A 110 12.97 -15.82 -6.00
CA PHE A 110 11.97 -14.77 -5.87
C PHE A 110 12.08 -14.13 -4.50
N ILE A 111 12.32 -12.79 -4.44
CA ILE A 111 12.39 -12.03 -3.18
C ILE A 111 10.98 -11.66 -2.75
N GLY A 112 10.39 -12.51 -1.97
CA GLY A 112 9.01 -12.48 -1.52
C GLY A 112 8.61 -13.82 -0.92
N PRO A 113 7.34 -14.00 -0.54
CA PRO A 113 6.85 -15.24 0.03
C PRO A 113 6.75 -16.37 -0.99
N SER A 114 6.54 -17.59 -0.49
CA SER A 114 6.37 -18.77 -1.32
C SER A 114 5.15 -18.67 -2.24
N PRO A 115 5.16 -19.35 -3.43
CA PRO A 115 3.98 -19.40 -4.31
C PRO A 115 2.71 -19.90 -3.61
N ALA A 116 2.85 -20.84 -2.67
CA ALA A 116 1.73 -21.38 -1.88
C ALA A 116 1.11 -20.31 -0.97
N ALA A 117 1.94 -19.52 -0.28
CA ALA A 117 1.49 -18.43 0.58
C ALA A 117 0.80 -17.31 -0.26
N ILE A 118 1.36 -16.97 -1.44
CA ILE A 118 0.74 -16.00 -2.36
C ILE A 118 -0.63 -16.51 -2.82
N THR A 119 -0.74 -17.77 -3.23
CA THR A 119 -2.01 -18.37 -3.69
C THR A 119 -3.07 -18.34 -2.59
N LEU A 120 -2.70 -18.76 -1.38
CA LEU A 120 -3.63 -18.86 -0.26
C LEU A 120 -4.12 -17.49 0.17
N MET A 121 -3.22 -16.52 0.33
CA MET A 121 -3.55 -15.16 0.77
C MET A 121 -4.21 -14.32 -0.35
N GLY A 122 -3.95 -14.62 -1.61
CA GLY A 122 -4.62 -13.99 -2.75
C GLY A 122 -6.11 -14.38 -2.87
N SER A 123 -6.53 -15.48 -2.26
CA SER A 123 -7.93 -15.89 -2.20
C SER A 123 -8.59 -15.35 -0.92
N LYS A 124 -9.47 -14.34 -1.06
CA LYS A 124 -10.21 -13.76 0.09
C LYS A 124 -11.00 -14.81 0.88
N VAL A 125 -11.57 -15.82 0.20
CA VAL A 125 -12.32 -16.88 0.85
C VAL A 125 -11.38 -17.75 1.69
N MET A 126 -10.30 -18.27 1.07
CA MET A 126 -9.34 -19.13 1.77
C MET A 126 -8.64 -18.41 2.94
N ALA A 127 -8.27 -17.14 2.75
CA ALA A 127 -7.65 -16.33 3.80
C ALA A 127 -8.60 -16.12 5.01
N ARG A 128 -9.90 -15.88 4.76
CA ARG A 128 -10.92 -15.76 5.82
C ARG A 128 -11.17 -17.09 6.53
N GLU A 129 -11.30 -18.18 5.80
CA GLU A 129 -11.46 -19.53 6.38
C GLU A 129 -10.27 -19.89 7.25
N LEU A 130 -9.06 -19.61 6.79
CA LEU A 130 -7.85 -19.80 7.57
C LEU A 130 -7.88 -18.96 8.86
N ALA A 131 -8.12 -17.64 8.75
CA ALA A 131 -8.17 -16.75 9.91
C ALA A 131 -9.18 -17.26 10.96
N GLN A 132 -10.36 -17.66 10.50
CA GLN A 132 -11.39 -18.25 11.38
C GLN A 132 -10.93 -19.58 12.02
N SER A 133 -10.25 -20.44 11.27
CA SER A 133 -9.78 -21.75 11.76
C SER A 133 -8.73 -21.61 12.87
N VAL A 134 -7.96 -20.53 12.86
CA VAL A 134 -6.94 -20.24 13.89
C VAL A 134 -7.43 -19.27 14.98
N GLY A 135 -8.74 -19.00 15.00
CA GLY A 135 -9.37 -18.18 16.05
C GLY A 135 -9.18 -16.68 15.92
N VAL A 136 -8.72 -16.18 14.77
CA VAL A 136 -8.62 -14.74 14.50
C VAL A 136 -10.00 -14.22 14.08
N PRO A 137 -10.51 -13.14 14.72
CA PRO A 137 -11.82 -12.60 14.39
C PRO A 137 -11.90 -12.14 12.92
N ILE A 138 -13.01 -12.49 12.26
CA ILE A 138 -13.35 -12.00 10.92
C ILE A 138 -14.64 -11.22 10.97
N VAL A 139 -14.87 -10.32 10.00
CA VAL A 139 -16.17 -9.66 9.89
C VAL A 139 -17.26 -10.71 9.74
N PRO A 140 -18.29 -10.74 10.62
CA PRO A 140 -19.37 -11.71 10.51
C PRO A 140 -20.03 -11.65 9.13
N GLY A 141 -20.12 -12.78 8.46
CA GLY A 141 -20.67 -12.89 7.12
C GLY A 141 -21.33 -14.25 6.90
N THR A 142 -22.06 -14.39 5.80
CA THR A 142 -22.64 -15.66 5.39
C THR A 142 -21.58 -16.57 4.78
N THR A 143 -21.70 -17.87 5.00
CA THR A 143 -20.73 -18.87 4.52
C THR A 143 -20.95 -19.29 3.05
N GLY A 144 -22.00 -18.75 2.41
CA GLY A 144 -22.35 -19.05 1.01
C GLY A 144 -23.25 -17.96 0.46
N GLY A 145 -23.49 -18.02 -0.86
CA GLY A 145 -24.45 -17.15 -1.51
C GLY A 145 -25.86 -17.38 -0.96
N ILE A 146 -26.56 -16.31 -0.63
CA ILE A 146 -27.96 -16.32 -0.21
C ILE A 146 -28.82 -15.92 -1.40
N SER A 147 -29.88 -16.68 -1.66
CA SER A 147 -30.94 -16.36 -2.63
C SER A 147 -32.29 -16.11 -1.95
N ASP A 148 -32.47 -16.58 -0.70
CA ASP A 148 -33.75 -16.41 0.05
C ASP A 148 -33.65 -15.21 1.02
N ALA A 149 -34.60 -14.28 0.89
CA ALA A 149 -34.69 -13.12 1.76
C ALA A 149 -34.94 -13.47 3.24
N ARG A 150 -35.47 -14.66 3.56
CA ARG A 150 -35.65 -15.12 4.95
C ARG A 150 -34.32 -15.43 5.61
N ASP A 151 -33.41 -16.08 4.89
CA ASP A 151 -32.08 -16.39 5.39
C ASP A 151 -31.25 -15.11 5.58
N ALA A 152 -31.41 -14.16 4.65
CA ALA A 152 -30.81 -12.84 4.74
C ALA A 152 -31.28 -12.08 6.01
N LEU A 153 -32.59 -12.07 6.27
CA LEU A 153 -33.15 -11.45 7.47
C LEU A 153 -32.70 -12.14 8.76
N ALA A 154 -32.69 -13.48 8.77
CA ALA A 154 -32.20 -14.24 9.93
C ALA A 154 -30.73 -13.92 10.24
N PHE A 155 -29.88 -13.80 9.22
CA PHE A 155 -28.51 -13.35 9.39
C PHE A 155 -28.43 -11.92 9.93
N ALA A 156 -29.15 -10.96 9.31
CA ALA A 156 -29.14 -9.56 9.71
C ALA A 156 -29.60 -9.39 11.17
N HIS A 157 -30.65 -10.12 11.60
CA HIS A 157 -31.09 -10.11 13.00
C HIS A 157 -30.05 -10.70 13.96
N LYS A 158 -29.30 -11.73 13.52
CA LYS A 158 -28.23 -12.34 14.34
C LYS A 158 -27.06 -11.38 14.56
N VAL A 159 -26.61 -10.67 13.51
CA VAL A 159 -25.42 -9.80 13.59
C VAL A 159 -25.75 -8.34 13.88
N GLY A 160 -27.03 -7.96 13.80
CA GLY A 160 -27.53 -6.58 13.94
C GLY A 160 -27.25 -5.75 12.68
N TYR A 161 -28.13 -4.75 12.43
CA TYR A 161 -27.92 -3.76 11.39
C TYR A 161 -26.82 -2.75 11.78
N PRO A 162 -26.16 -2.06 10.81
CA PRO A 162 -26.29 -2.25 9.37
C PRO A 162 -25.58 -3.51 8.87
N VAL A 163 -26.02 -4.03 7.72
CA VAL A 163 -25.35 -5.10 6.99
C VAL A 163 -25.08 -4.67 5.55
N MET A 164 -24.10 -5.30 4.92
CA MET A 164 -23.72 -5.03 3.53
C MET A 164 -24.07 -6.23 2.66
N ILE A 165 -24.74 -5.97 1.54
CA ILE A 165 -24.98 -6.94 0.46
C ILE A 165 -23.82 -6.85 -0.53
N LYS A 166 -23.26 -8.00 -0.92
CA LYS A 166 -22.16 -8.14 -1.88
C LYS A 166 -22.52 -9.19 -2.94
N ALA A 167 -22.25 -8.91 -4.21
CA ALA A 167 -22.38 -9.93 -5.27
C ALA A 167 -21.31 -11.01 -5.10
N SER A 168 -21.68 -12.29 -5.26
CA SER A 168 -20.78 -13.44 -5.07
C SER A 168 -19.60 -13.45 -6.04
N ALA A 169 -19.84 -13.05 -7.29
CA ALA A 169 -18.82 -12.99 -8.35
C ALA A 169 -18.22 -11.60 -8.54
N GLY A 170 -18.61 -10.60 -7.73
CA GLY A 170 -18.17 -9.21 -7.84
C GLY A 170 -16.86 -8.92 -7.10
N GLY A 171 -15.97 -8.16 -7.75
CA GLY A 171 -14.75 -7.63 -7.18
C GLY A 171 -14.66 -6.11 -7.37
N GLY A 172 -13.79 -5.42 -6.59
CA GLY A 172 -13.49 -4.00 -6.81
C GLY A 172 -14.56 -3.00 -6.38
N GLY A 173 -15.45 -3.35 -5.41
CA GLY A 173 -16.41 -2.40 -4.83
C GLY A 173 -17.68 -2.17 -5.64
N ARG A 174 -17.89 -2.84 -6.75
CA ARG A 174 -19.13 -2.75 -7.54
C ARG A 174 -20.21 -3.65 -6.94
N GLY A 175 -21.45 -3.13 -6.86
CA GLY A 175 -22.59 -3.90 -6.34
C GLY A 175 -22.66 -4.02 -4.81
N LEU A 176 -21.91 -3.21 -4.07
CA LEU A 176 -21.99 -3.13 -2.62
C LEU A 176 -23.15 -2.24 -2.19
N ARG A 177 -23.99 -2.72 -1.25
CA ARG A 177 -25.13 -1.97 -0.72
C ARG A 177 -25.19 -2.11 0.78
N VAL A 178 -25.10 -0.99 1.48
CA VAL A 178 -25.33 -0.94 2.94
C VAL A 178 -26.82 -0.80 3.17
N VAL A 179 -27.37 -1.67 4.02
CA VAL A 179 -28.78 -1.68 4.39
C VAL A 179 -28.92 -1.61 5.91
N ARG A 180 -29.93 -0.86 6.37
CA ARG A 180 -30.08 -0.48 7.78
C ARG A 180 -31.38 -0.99 8.42
N SER A 181 -32.23 -1.64 7.62
CA SER A 181 -33.52 -2.17 8.08
C SER A 181 -33.96 -3.38 7.24
N ASP A 182 -34.93 -4.12 7.79
CA ASP A 182 -35.57 -5.26 7.13
C ASP A 182 -36.20 -4.87 5.78
N ALA A 183 -36.78 -3.68 5.73
CA ALA A 183 -37.41 -3.17 4.50
C ALA A 183 -36.38 -2.92 3.40
N GLU A 184 -35.29 -2.21 3.75
CA GLU A 184 -34.17 -1.96 2.83
C GLU A 184 -33.49 -3.26 2.39
N LEU A 185 -33.34 -4.24 3.31
CA LEU A 185 -32.73 -5.52 2.99
C LEU A 185 -33.53 -6.27 1.94
N ARG A 186 -34.85 -6.38 2.09
CA ARG A 186 -35.74 -7.04 1.12
C ARG A 186 -35.66 -6.42 -0.26
N GLU A 187 -35.79 -5.07 -0.33
CA GLU A 187 -35.74 -4.32 -1.59
C GLU A 187 -34.39 -4.49 -2.29
N ASN A 188 -33.29 -4.29 -1.55
CA ASN A 188 -31.96 -4.30 -2.12
C ASN A 188 -31.44 -5.71 -2.47
N MET A 189 -31.92 -6.77 -1.80
CA MET A 189 -31.59 -8.16 -2.16
C MET A 189 -32.01 -8.49 -3.58
N GLU A 190 -33.28 -8.17 -3.95
CA GLU A 190 -33.78 -8.44 -5.32
C GLU A 190 -33.01 -7.66 -6.39
N VAL A 191 -32.67 -6.40 -6.09
CA VAL A 191 -31.91 -5.56 -7.03
C VAL A 191 -30.49 -6.08 -7.18
N ALA A 192 -29.81 -6.38 -6.07
CA ALA A 192 -28.44 -6.89 -6.06
C ALA A 192 -28.33 -8.25 -6.79
N SER A 193 -29.30 -9.15 -6.55
CA SER A 193 -29.36 -10.47 -7.21
C SER A 193 -29.54 -10.34 -8.73
N ARG A 194 -30.42 -9.44 -9.18
CA ARG A 194 -30.63 -9.20 -10.64
C ARG A 194 -29.38 -8.60 -11.29
N GLU A 195 -28.73 -7.65 -10.65
CA GLU A 195 -27.50 -7.04 -11.16
C GLU A 195 -26.34 -8.06 -11.20
N ALA A 196 -26.21 -8.88 -10.15
CA ALA A 196 -25.21 -9.95 -10.12
C ALA A 196 -25.45 -10.95 -11.24
N HIS A 197 -26.68 -11.37 -11.45
CA HIS A 197 -27.05 -12.29 -12.53
C HIS A 197 -26.76 -11.69 -13.92
N ALA A 198 -27.11 -10.43 -14.13
CA ALA A 198 -26.87 -9.74 -15.41
C ALA A 198 -25.37 -9.54 -15.70
N ALA A 199 -24.54 -9.29 -14.68
CA ALA A 199 -23.11 -9.02 -14.83
C ALA A 199 -22.25 -10.28 -14.88
N PHE A 200 -22.64 -11.34 -14.15
CA PHE A 200 -21.80 -12.50 -13.89
C PHE A 200 -22.46 -13.86 -14.18
N GLY A 201 -23.76 -13.88 -14.54
CA GLY A 201 -24.53 -15.09 -14.78
C GLY A 201 -24.97 -15.84 -13.50
N ASP A 202 -24.55 -15.36 -12.32
CA ASP A 202 -24.92 -15.88 -11.01
C ASP A 202 -25.53 -14.76 -10.16
N GLY A 203 -26.78 -14.95 -9.72
CA GLY A 203 -27.51 -13.99 -8.90
C GLY A 203 -27.32 -14.15 -7.39
N SER A 204 -26.43 -15.03 -6.94
CA SER A 204 -26.16 -15.22 -5.53
C SER A 204 -25.44 -14.02 -4.91
N VAL A 205 -25.86 -13.64 -3.69
CA VAL A 205 -25.30 -12.52 -2.93
C VAL A 205 -24.84 -12.99 -1.56
N PHE A 206 -23.80 -12.35 -1.03
CA PHE A 206 -23.36 -12.52 0.36
C PHE A 206 -23.82 -11.37 1.21
N LEU A 207 -24.05 -11.63 2.48
CA LEU A 207 -24.22 -10.60 3.50
C LEU A 207 -23.03 -10.59 4.45
N GLU A 208 -22.61 -9.39 4.81
CA GLU A 208 -21.63 -9.18 5.87
C GLU A 208 -22.13 -8.08 6.84
N LYS A 209 -21.71 -8.16 8.10
CA LYS A 209 -21.87 -7.05 9.02
C LYS A 209 -21.15 -5.83 8.45
N TYR A 210 -21.83 -4.70 8.35
CA TYR A 210 -21.18 -3.45 8.00
C TYR A 210 -20.59 -2.82 9.26
N ILE A 211 -19.29 -2.63 9.27
CA ILE A 211 -18.59 -1.93 10.36
C ILE A 211 -18.63 -0.45 10.03
N GLU A 212 -19.30 0.34 10.87
CA GLU A 212 -19.43 1.77 10.67
C GLU A 212 -18.20 2.50 11.19
N ARG A 213 -17.68 3.41 10.37
CA ARG A 213 -16.55 4.28 10.70
C ARG A 213 -15.37 3.54 11.33
N PRO A 214 -14.92 2.43 10.76
CA PRO A 214 -13.80 1.69 11.32
C PRO A 214 -12.48 2.42 11.08
N HIS A 215 -11.47 2.07 11.88
CA HIS A 215 -10.09 2.32 11.49
C HIS A 215 -9.56 1.16 10.64
N HIS A 216 -8.73 1.50 9.68
CA HIS A 216 -7.98 0.53 8.87
C HIS A 216 -6.58 0.38 9.48
N ILE A 217 -6.40 -0.66 10.25
CA ILE A 217 -5.14 -0.95 10.96
C ILE A 217 -4.46 -2.14 10.31
N GLU A 218 -3.16 -2.03 10.07
CA GLU A 218 -2.38 -3.11 9.47
C GLU A 218 -1.08 -3.37 10.21
N PHE A 219 -0.68 -4.64 10.30
CA PHE A 219 0.56 -5.05 10.99
C PHE A 219 1.60 -5.52 9.99
N GLN A 220 2.79 -4.95 10.08
CA GLN A 220 3.94 -5.37 9.27
C GLN A 220 4.53 -6.67 9.82
N ILE A 221 4.57 -7.71 9.01
CA ILE A 221 5.20 -8.99 9.32
C ILE A 221 6.58 -9.05 8.65
N LEU A 222 7.55 -9.60 9.39
CA LEU A 222 8.77 -10.19 8.85
C LEU A 222 8.88 -11.64 9.34
N ALA A 223 9.16 -12.55 8.42
CA ALA A 223 9.28 -13.97 8.71
C ALA A 223 10.45 -14.57 7.92
N ASP A 224 11.26 -15.39 8.56
CA ASP A 224 12.33 -16.13 7.89
C ASP A 224 11.89 -17.55 7.51
N ARG A 225 12.78 -18.26 6.79
CA ARG A 225 12.55 -19.65 6.40
C ARG A 225 12.84 -20.67 7.51
N HIS A 226 13.25 -20.18 8.69
CA HIS A 226 13.58 -21.01 9.87
C HIS A 226 12.43 -21.06 10.88
N GLY A 227 11.32 -20.36 10.58
CA GLY A 227 10.10 -20.32 11.41
C GLY A 227 10.08 -19.18 12.43
N HIS A 228 11.05 -18.27 12.38
CA HIS A 228 11.02 -17.05 13.18
C HIS A 228 10.13 -16.00 12.51
N ILE A 229 9.13 -15.52 13.23
CA ILE A 229 8.11 -14.58 12.75
C ILE A 229 7.94 -13.48 13.79
N ILE A 230 8.08 -12.23 13.35
CA ILE A 230 7.85 -11.04 14.19
C ILE A 230 6.91 -10.07 13.49
N HIS A 231 6.31 -9.15 14.26
CA HIS A 231 5.66 -7.98 13.71
C HIS A 231 6.43 -6.71 14.07
N LEU A 232 6.47 -5.72 13.17
CA LEU A 232 7.14 -4.44 13.35
C LEU A 232 6.19 -3.33 13.82
N GLY A 233 5.12 -3.67 14.51
CA GLY A 233 4.05 -2.76 14.88
C GLY A 233 3.07 -2.50 13.75
N GLU A 234 2.17 -1.57 14.04
CA GLU A 234 1.05 -1.25 13.15
C GLU A 234 1.23 0.07 12.42
N ARG A 235 0.44 0.19 11.34
CA ARG A 235 0.14 1.42 10.62
C ARG A 235 -1.36 1.67 10.67
N ASP A 236 -1.76 2.93 10.78
CA ASP A 236 -3.13 3.38 10.59
C ASP A 236 -3.28 3.98 9.19
N CYS A 237 -4.08 3.34 8.36
CA CYS A 237 -4.31 3.68 6.96
C CYS A 237 -5.75 4.15 6.73
N SER A 238 -6.38 4.73 7.75
CA SER A 238 -7.78 5.13 7.71
C SER A 238 -8.06 6.30 6.76
N ILE A 239 -7.08 7.20 6.54
CA ILE A 239 -7.26 8.32 5.62
C ILE A 239 -7.10 7.85 4.19
N GLN A 240 -8.22 7.54 3.58
CA GLN A 240 -8.32 6.94 2.25
C GLN A 240 -9.52 7.49 1.47
N ARG A 241 -9.44 7.41 0.16
CA ARG A 241 -10.51 7.76 -0.75
C ARG A 241 -10.87 6.58 -1.63
N ARG A 242 -12.14 6.14 -1.60
CA ARG A 242 -12.59 4.97 -2.37
C ARG A 242 -11.67 3.75 -2.18
N HIS A 243 -11.28 3.47 -0.94
CA HIS A 243 -10.36 2.41 -0.53
C HIS A 243 -8.91 2.58 -1.04
N GLN A 244 -8.53 3.76 -1.55
CA GLN A 244 -7.14 4.10 -1.86
C GLN A 244 -6.55 4.91 -0.71
N LYS A 245 -5.53 4.38 -0.06
CA LYS A 245 -4.79 5.03 1.03
C LYS A 245 -4.12 6.31 0.51
N LEU A 246 -4.19 7.41 1.26
CA LEU A 246 -3.61 8.71 0.91
C LEU A 246 -2.59 9.18 1.94
N ILE A 247 -2.88 8.94 3.23
CA ILE A 247 -2.01 9.25 4.36
C ILE A 247 -1.95 8.02 5.23
N GLU A 248 -0.74 7.62 5.59
CA GLU A 248 -0.48 6.51 6.51
C GLU A 248 0.31 6.99 7.72
N ILE A 249 -0.04 6.47 8.88
CA ILE A 249 0.47 6.91 10.18
C ILE A 249 1.01 5.71 10.95
N ALA A 250 2.12 5.88 11.64
CA ALA A 250 2.65 4.87 12.55
C ALA A 250 3.29 5.53 13.79
N PRO A 251 3.09 4.97 15.01
CA PRO A 251 2.05 3.99 15.33
C PRO A 251 0.65 4.63 15.30
N SER A 252 -0.41 3.81 15.30
CA SER A 252 -1.78 4.29 15.41
C SER A 252 -2.01 5.02 16.73
N LEU A 253 -2.71 6.17 16.67
CA LEU A 253 -2.99 7.01 17.83
C LEU A 253 -4.07 6.42 18.75
N ILE A 254 -4.88 5.48 18.24
CA ILE A 254 -6.02 4.92 18.98
C ILE A 254 -5.72 3.58 19.65
N LEU A 255 -4.62 2.89 19.27
CA LEU A 255 -4.31 1.60 19.85
C LEU A 255 -3.71 1.72 21.25
N THR A 256 -4.39 1.12 22.22
CA THR A 256 -3.79 0.89 23.53
C THR A 256 -2.67 -0.15 23.44
N PRO A 257 -1.68 -0.17 24.38
CA PRO A 257 -0.65 -1.20 24.39
C PRO A 257 -1.20 -2.63 24.41
N LYS A 258 -2.31 -2.85 25.11
CA LYS A 258 -3.00 -4.14 25.19
C LYS A 258 -3.56 -4.54 23.81
N LEU A 259 -4.31 -3.66 23.18
CA LEU A 259 -4.93 -3.94 21.86
C LEU A 259 -3.87 -4.14 20.78
N ARG A 260 -2.79 -3.32 20.80
CA ARG A 260 -1.63 -3.50 19.89
C ARG A 260 -1.03 -4.89 20.02
N LYS A 261 -0.87 -5.38 21.25
CA LYS A 261 -0.34 -6.72 21.50
C LYS A 261 -1.28 -7.80 20.96
N GLU A 262 -2.59 -7.71 21.27
CA GLU A 262 -3.59 -8.67 20.83
C GLU A 262 -3.68 -8.76 19.29
N MET A 263 -3.67 -7.61 18.61
CA MET A 263 -3.71 -7.56 17.14
C MET A 263 -2.40 -8.04 16.52
N GLY A 264 -1.26 -7.71 17.12
CA GLY A 264 0.05 -8.18 16.67
C GLY A 264 0.19 -9.71 16.77
N GLU A 265 -0.27 -10.29 17.89
CA GLU A 265 -0.31 -11.75 18.07
C GLU A 265 -1.27 -12.43 17.06
N ALA A 266 -2.40 -11.80 16.75
CA ALA A 266 -3.31 -12.28 15.72
C ALA A 266 -2.65 -12.27 14.33
N ALA A 267 -1.91 -11.21 14.01
CA ALA A 267 -1.16 -11.11 12.74
C ALA A 267 -0.07 -12.18 12.62
N ILE A 268 0.70 -12.43 13.68
CA ILE A 268 1.70 -13.52 13.74
C ILE A 268 1.00 -14.89 13.60
N THR A 269 -0.16 -15.08 14.22
CA THR A 269 -0.91 -16.33 14.16
C THR A 269 -1.32 -16.65 12.72
N ILE A 270 -1.81 -15.68 11.97
CA ILE A 270 -2.13 -15.83 10.54
C ILE A 270 -0.87 -16.17 9.73
N ALA A 271 0.21 -15.41 9.92
CA ALA A 271 1.45 -15.63 9.18
C ALA A 271 2.02 -17.03 9.45
N ARG A 272 1.97 -17.50 10.70
CA ARG A 272 2.40 -18.85 11.07
C ARG A 272 1.55 -19.93 10.42
N ALA A 273 0.24 -19.74 10.35
CA ALA A 273 -0.70 -20.72 9.79
C ALA A 273 -0.49 -20.95 8.28
N VAL A 274 0.07 -19.97 7.56
CA VAL A 274 0.39 -20.11 6.12
C VAL A 274 1.85 -20.47 5.88
N ASN A 275 2.65 -20.73 6.91
CA ASN A 275 4.09 -20.90 6.81
C ASN A 275 4.73 -19.74 6.03
N TYR A 276 4.38 -18.51 6.43
CA TYR A 276 4.80 -17.29 5.74
C TYR A 276 6.30 -17.09 5.84
N ASP A 277 6.92 -16.65 4.76
CA ASP A 277 8.30 -16.17 4.73
C ASP A 277 8.37 -14.82 4.03
N ASN A 278 9.40 -14.04 4.33
CA ASN A 278 9.66 -12.70 3.84
C ASN A 278 8.75 -11.62 4.47
N ALA A 279 8.61 -10.45 3.82
CA ALA A 279 7.79 -9.35 4.33
C ALA A 279 6.35 -9.46 3.85
N GLY A 280 5.41 -9.24 4.75
CA GLY A 280 3.98 -9.19 4.45
C GLY A 280 3.24 -8.27 5.41
N THR A 281 1.97 -8.04 5.13
CA THR A 281 1.14 -7.15 5.94
C THR A 281 -0.22 -7.77 6.18
N VAL A 282 -0.64 -7.84 7.43
CA VAL A 282 -1.97 -8.32 7.84
C VAL A 282 -2.86 -7.12 8.14
N GLU A 283 -3.96 -7.00 7.43
CA GLU A 283 -4.89 -5.87 7.52
C GLU A 283 -6.13 -6.21 8.34
N PHE A 284 -6.55 -5.26 9.18
CA PHE A 284 -7.71 -5.37 10.05
C PHE A 284 -8.62 -4.13 9.95
N LEU A 285 -9.92 -4.32 10.15
CA LEU A 285 -10.81 -3.25 10.58
C LEU A 285 -10.88 -3.25 12.10
N LEU A 286 -10.79 -2.06 12.69
CA LEU A 286 -11.00 -1.84 14.12
C LEU A 286 -12.25 -0.97 14.29
N ASP A 287 -13.25 -1.47 15.00
CA ASP A 287 -14.49 -0.73 15.26
C ASP A 287 -14.37 0.25 16.44
N GLN A 288 -15.41 1.04 16.65
CA GLN A 288 -15.46 2.07 17.70
C GLN A 288 -15.48 1.49 19.14
N GLU A 289 -15.83 0.20 19.27
CA GLU A 289 -15.84 -0.53 20.54
C GLU A 289 -14.50 -1.25 20.83
N GLY A 290 -13.52 -1.11 19.95
CA GLY A 290 -12.20 -1.72 20.10
C GLY A 290 -12.16 -3.20 19.69
N ARG A 291 -13.13 -3.70 18.93
CA ARG A 291 -13.11 -5.04 18.34
C ARG A 291 -12.45 -4.96 16.98
N PHE A 292 -11.55 -5.88 16.70
CA PHE A 292 -10.87 -5.92 15.41
C PHE A 292 -11.28 -7.16 14.59
N TYR A 293 -11.20 -7.04 13.28
CA TYR A 293 -11.60 -8.07 12.32
C TYR A 293 -10.59 -8.15 11.19
N PHE A 294 -10.08 -9.34 10.93
CA PHE A 294 -9.21 -9.59 9.79
C PHE A 294 -9.91 -9.30 8.47
N ILE A 295 -9.22 -8.60 7.57
CA ILE A 295 -9.68 -8.32 6.20
C ILE A 295 -8.95 -9.20 5.20
N GLU A 296 -7.63 -9.02 5.14
CA GLU A 296 -6.75 -9.69 4.17
C GLU A 296 -5.30 -9.66 4.65
N MET A 297 -4.45 -10.45 3.99
CA MET A 297 -3.01 -10.35 4.11
C MET A 297 -2.44 -10.06 2.73
N ASN A 298 -1.61 -9.02 2.65
CA ASN A 298 -0.87 -8.67 1.44
C ASN A 298 0.49 -9.37 1.46
N PRO A 299 0.71 -10.39 0.58
CA PRO A 299 1.94 -11.18 0.58
C PRO A 299 3.07 -10.47 -0.18
N ARG A 300 3.38 -9.26 0.20
CA ARG A 300 4.40 -8.39 -0.41
C ARG A 300 4.77 -7.22 0.47
N LEU A 301 5.76 -6.46 0.02
CA LEU A 301 6.04 -5.13 0.56
C LEU A 301 4.85 -4.17 0.30
N GLN A 302 4.52 -3.30 1.23
CA GLN A 302 3.50 -2.26 1.08
C GLN A 302 4.12 -0.92 0.66
N VAL A 303 3.32 -0.06 0.01
CA VAL A 303 3.72 1.32 -0.34
C VAL A 303 4.16 2.09 0.91
N GLU A 304 3.41 1.92 1.97
CA GLU A 304 3.50 2.61 3.27
C GLU A 304 4.53 2.02 4.25
N HIS A 305 5.39 1.10 3.80
CA HIS A 305 6.44 0.52 4.66
C HIS A 305 7.36 1.56 5.30
N THR A 306 7.47 2.73 4.69
CA THR A 306 8.38 3.78 5.13
C THR A 306 8.07 4.34 6.51
N VAL A 307 6.79 4.41 6.94
CA VAL A 307 6.44 4.87 8.30
C VAL A 307 6.90 3.87 9.35
N THR A 308 6.78 2.56 9.08
CA THR A 308 7.29 1.51 9.96
C THR A 308 8.81 1.59 10.08
N GLU A 309 9.53 1.71 8.97
CA GLU A 309 10.98 1.88 8.97
C GLU A 309 11.42 3.12 9.77
N GLN A 310 10.66 4.22 9.70
CA GLN A 310 10.97 5.44 10.42
C GLN A 310 10.82 5.32 11.93
N ILE A 311 9.83 4.57 12.43
CA ILE A 311 9.59 4.45 13.87
C ILE A 311 10.35 3.27 14.51
N THR A 312 10.77 2.26 13.71
CA THR A 312 11.49 1.07 14.20
C THR A 312 12.99 1.12 13.94
N ALA A 313 13.43 1.91 12.97
CA ALA A 313 14.78 1.91 12.41
C ALA A 313 15.19 0.56 11.77
N ILE A 314 14.21 -0.29 11.42
CA ILE A 314 14.43 -1.57 10.75
C ILE A 314 14.18 -1.40 9.25
N ASP A 315 15.18 -1.67 8.41
CA ASP A 315 15.08 -1.62 6.95
C ASP A 315 14.40 -2.90 6.41
N ILE A 316 13.13 -2.77 6.03
CA ILE A 316 12.31 -3.91 5.59
C ILE A 316 12.83 -4.49 4.27
N VAL A 317 13.22 -3.65 3.31
CA VAL A 317 13.72 -4.12 2.00
C VAL A 317 15.05 -4.86 2.14
N ARG A 318 15.94 -4.36 3.00
CA ARG A 318 17.20 -5.04 3.32
C ARG A 318 16.94 -6.42 3.96
N ASN A 319 15.98 -6.49 4.89
CA ASN A 319 15.59 -7.76 5.51
C ASN A 319 14.94 -8.71 4.48
N GLN A 320 14.11 -8.23 3.56
CA GLN A 320 13.56 -9.05 2.47
C GLN A 320 14.68 -9.75 1.67
N ILE A 321 15.71 -8.99 1.30
CA ILE A 321 16.85 -9.51 0.54
C ILE A 321 17.64 -10.54 1.37
N SER A 322 17.92 -10.26 2.65
CA SER A 322 18.65 -11.15 3.54
C SER A 322 17.90 -12.46 3.79
N ILE A 323 16.61 -12.39 4.09
CA ILE A 323 15.75 -13.56 4.29
C ILE A 323 15.68 -14.41 3.02
N ALA A 324 15.52 -13.78 1.85
CA ALA A 324 15.49 -14.48 0.58
C ALA A 324 16.81 -15.20 0.26
N ALA A 325 17.95 -14.64 0.70
CA ALA A 325 19.27 -15.28 0.65
C ALA A 325 19.42 -16.46 1.64
N GLY A 326 18.39 -16.73 2.45
CA GLY A 326 18.37 -17.84 3.42
C GLY A 326 18.93 -17.48 4.80
N LYS A 327 19.24 -16.19 5.05
CA LYS A 327 19.71 -15.76 6.38
C LYS A 327 18.56 -15.79 7.37
N PRO A 328 18.80 -16.20 8.62
CA PRO A 328 17.82 -16.06 9.68
C PRO A 328 17.56 -14.58 9.95
N LEU A 329 16.38 -14.30 10.47
CA LEU A 329 16.03 -12.98 11.00
C LEU A 329 16.81 -12.78 12.31
N ASP A 330 17.61 -11.73 12.37
CA ASP A 330 18.50 -11.41 13.50
C ASP A 330 17.89 -10.42 14.49
N ILE A 331 16.57 -10.31 14.52
CA ILE A 331 15.81 -9.39 15.35
C ILE A 331 14.72 -10.18 16.09
N ASP A 332 14.76 -10.20 17.41
CA ASP A 332 13.72 -10.76 18.24
C ASP A 332 12.54 -9.79 18.43
N GLN A 333 11.33 -10.31 18.72
CA GLN A 333 10.13 -9.48 18.90
C GLN A 333 10.30 -8.42 19.99
N GLU A 334 11.02 -8.74 21.06
CA GLU A 334 11.29 -7.89 22.20
C GLU A 334 12.24 -6.72 21.88
N GLU A 335 13.01 -6.83 20.81
CA GLU A 335 13.91 -5.79 20.33
C GLU A 335 13.18 -4.75 19.45
N VAL A 336 12.01 -5.09 18.96
CA VAL A 336 11.21 -4.18 18.15
C VAL A 336 10.63 -3.08 19.03
N THR A 337 11.16 -1.88 18.90
CA THR A 337 10.72 -0.70 19.65
C THR A 337 10.11 0.35 18.70
N LEU A 338 8.95 0.89 19.09
CA LEU A 338 8.29 1.98 18.35
C LEU A 338 8.71 3.32 18.94
N GLN A 339 9.39 4.15 18.17
CA GLN A 339 9.95 5.41 18.63
C GLN A 339 9.35 6.62 17.92
N GLY A 340 8.60 7.45 18.66
CA GLY A 340 7.95 8.63 18.13
C GLY A 340 6.77 8.30 17.22
N HIS A 341 6.48 9.20 16.28
CA HIS A 341 5.42 9.06 15.28
C HIS A 341 5.96 9.34 13.89
N ALA A 342 5.39 8.67 12.89
CA ALA A 342 5.68 8.95 11.49
C ALA A 342 4.36 9.13 10.70
N ILE A 343 4.40 10.01 9.72
CA ILE A 343 3.32 10.24 8.74
C ILE A 343 3.92 10.07 7.36
N GLN A 344 3.27 9.34 6.47
CA GLN A 344 3.54 9.32 5.05
C GLN A 344 2.40 9.99 4.30
N CYS A 345 2.70 10.91 3.39
CA CYS A 345 1.76 11.43 2.40
C CYS A 345 2.14 10.89 1.02
N ARG A 346 1.17 10.32 0.30
CA ARG A 346 1.34 9.95 -1.10
C ARG A 346 1.24 11.19 -1.98
N ILE A 347 2.33 11.53 -2.63
CA ILE A 347 2.38 12.66 -3.57
C ILE A 347 2.07 12.11 -4.96
N ASN A 348 0.81 12.26 -5.35
CA ASN A 348 0.29 11.78 -6.62
C ASN A 348 0.15 12.92 -7.63
N ALA A 349 0.33 12.61 -8.92
CA ALA A 349 -0.02 13.49 -10.03
C ALA A 349 -1.53 13.42 -10.30
N GLU A 350 -2.30 14.03 -9.43
CA GLU A 350 -3.77 14.03 -9.43
C GLU A 350 -4.30 15.41 -9.04
N ASP A 351 -5.50 15.73 -9.51
CA ASP A 351 -6.24 16.96 -9.15
C ASP A 351 -7.35 16.64 -8.13
N PRO A 352 -7.13 16.84 -6.81
CA PRO A 352 -8.15 16.55 -5.79
C PRO A 352 -9.44 17.34 -5.96
N LYS A 353 -9.38 18.58 -6.44
CA LYS A 353 -10.57 19.41 -6.73
C LYS A 353 -11.42 18.86 -7.88
N ASN A 354 -10.78 18.15 -8.80
CA ASN A 354 -11.44 17.52 -9.91
C ASN A 354 -11.51 15.99 -9.72
N ASN A 355 -12.00 15.58 -8.55
CA ASN A 355 -12.27 14.18 -8.22
C ASN A 355 -11.04 13.26 -8.38
N PHE A 356 -9.82 13.78 -8.09
CA PHE A 356 -8.52 13.10 -8.25
C PHE A 356 -8.28 12.61 -9.69
N LEU A 357 -8.64 13.42 -10.67
CA LEU A 357 -8.32 13.12 -12.05
C LEU A 357 -6.80 13.06 -12.22
N PRO A 358 -6.25 11.98 -12.79
CA PRO A 358 -4.82 11.88 -13.06
C PRO A 358 -4.34 13.00 -13.98
N CYS A 359 -3.17 13.56 -13.66
CA CYS A 359 -2.53 14.61 -14.42
C CYS A 359 -1.21 14.09 -15.02
N THR A 360 -1.01 14.34 -16.31
CA THR A 360 0.21 13.98 -17.04
C THR A 360 0.90 15.24 -17.54
N GLY A 361 2.17 15.16 -17.87
CA GLY A 361 2.93 16.30 -18.39
C GLY A 361 4.36 16.36 -17.87
N ALA A 362 5.08 17.39 -18.28
CA ALA A 362 6.45 17.61 -17.86
C ALA A 362 6.52 18.31 -16.50
N VAL A 363 7.37 17.80 -15.62
CA VAL A 363 7.72 18.45 -14.36
C VAL A 363 8.67 19.61 -14.65
N THR A 364 8.19 20.85 -14.54
CA THR A 364 8.95 22.05 -14.90
C THR A 364 9.86 22.54 -13.78
N ALA A 365 9.48 22.28 -12.50
CA ALA A 365 10.33 22.55 -11.34
C ALA A 365 10.17 21.42 -10.30
N TYR A 366 11.28 21.08 -9.65
CA TYR A 366 11.35 20.08 -8.60
C TYR A 366 12.34 20.51 -7.51
N LEU A 367 11.87 20.61 -6.28
CA LEU A 367 12.70 20.77 -5.09
C LEU A 367 12.09 19.95 -3.96
N SER A 368 12.80 18.95 -3.49
CA SER A 368 12.37 18.12 -2.37
C SER A 368 12.66 18.80 -1.03
N PRO A 369 11.76 18.67 -0.03
CA PRO A 369 12.05 19.15 1.32
C PRO A 369 13.16 18.33 1.98
N GLY A 370 13.75 18.91 3.02
CA GLY A 370 14.83 18.28 3.77
C GLY A 370 14.73 18.51 5.27
N GLY A 371 15.82 18.21 5.98
CA GLY A 371 15.95 18.40 7.42
C GLY A 371 15.72 17.13 8.24
N ILE A 372 15.86 17.25 9.57
CA ILE A 372 15.76 16.12 10.50
C ILE A 372 14.41 15.42 10.37
N GLY A 373 14.42 14.10 10.22
CA GLY A 373 13.23 13.25 10.18
C GLY A 373 12.38 13.45 8.92
N VAL A 374 12.95 13.98 7.83
CA VAL A 374 12.30 14.07 6.52
C VAL A 374 12.92 13.06 5.58
N ARG A 375 12.08 12.24 4.96
CA ARG A 375 12.46 11.21 3.98
C ARG A 375 11.60 11.33 2.72
N ILE A 376 12.26 11.27 1.57
CA ILE A 376 11.60 11.22 0.26
C ILE A 376 11.97 9.92 -0.45
N ASP A 377 10.98 9.11 -0.75
CA ASP A 377 11.08 7.99 -1.68
C ASP A 377 10.39 8.39 -2.98
N GLY A 378 11.17 8.70 -4.00
CA GLY A 378 10.67 9.22 -5.27
C GLY A 378 11.62 8.95 -6.43
N ALA A 379 11.09 9.08 -7.64
CA ALA A 379 11.85 8.93 -8.88
C ALA A 379 11.66 10.12 -9.84
N VAL A 380 11.08 11.22 -9.34
CA VAL A 380 10.79 12.43 -10.10
C VAL A 380 11.96 13.40 -10.02
N TYR A 381 12.17 14.16 -11.09
CA TYR A 381 13.18 15.19 -11.23
C TYR A 381 12.69 16.26 -12.23
N LYS A 382 13.38 17.40 -12.30
CA LYS A 382 13.06 18.42 -13.31
C LYS A 382 13.16 17.83 -14.72
N ASP A 383 12.19 18.14 -15.58
CA ASP A 383 12.02 17.65 -16.95
C ASP A 383 11.58 16.15 -17.04
N TYR A 384 11.21 15.53 -15.90
CA TYR A 384 10.55 14.22 -15.91
C TYR A 384 9.16 14.33 -16.56
N MET A 385 8.88 13.46 -17.53
CA MET A 385 7.57 13.35 -18.15
C MET A 385 6.71 12.35 -17.38
N VAL A 386 5.65 12.81 -16.71
CA VAL A 386 4.70 11.95 -16.01
C VAL A 386 3.86 11.20 -17.07
N PRO A 387 4.02 9.87 -17.19
CA PRO A 387 3.35 9.11 -18.24
C PRO A 387 1.91 8.75 -17.84
N PRO A 388 0.99 8.58 -18.82
CA PRO A 388 -0.41 8.24 -18.55
C PRO A 388 -0.65 6.73 -18.31
N TYR A 389 0.39 5.91 -18.30
CA TYR A 389 0.27 4.45 -18.37
C TYR A 389 0.31 3.75 -17.02
N TYR A 390 0.75 4.45 -15.98
CA TYR A 390 1.03 3.90 -14.66
C TYR A 390 0.25 4.61 -13.58
N ASP A 391 0.36 4.10 -12.35
CA ASP A 391 -0.17 4.77 -11.18
C ASP A 391 0.36 6.21 -11.06
N ALA A 392 -0.46 7.10 -10.52
CA ALA A 392 -0.15 8.51 -10.40
C ALA A 392 0.90 8.84 -9.31
N LEU A 393 1.36 7.85 -8.53
CA LEU A 393 2.31 8.06 -7.44
C LEU A 393 3.67 8.56 -7.95
N LEU A 394 4.03 9.76 -7.57
CA LEU A 394 5.29 10.41 -7.92
C LEU A 394 6.35 10.22 -6.83
N ALA A 395 5.94 10.35 -5.57
CA ALA A 395 6.81 10.21 -4.41
C ALA A 395 6.01 9.91 -3.14
N LYS A 396 6.71 9.37 -2.15
CA LYS A 396 6.25 9.25 -0.77
C LYS A 396 7.04 10.24 0.07
N LEU A 397 6.35 11.21 0.66
CA LEU A 397 6.92 12.09 1.66
C LEU A 397 6.64 11.49 3.03
N THR A 398 7.67 11.04 3.72
CA THR A 398 7.57 10.46 5.06
C THR A 398 8.30 11.34 6.05
N VAL A 399 7.66 11.71 7.15
CA VAL A 399 8.30 12.46 8.22
C VAL A 399 8.19 11.71 9.54
N ARG A 400 9.16 11.94 10.43
CA ARG A 400 9.18 11.42 11.80
C ARG A 400 9.37 12.52 12.80
N GLY A 401 8.63 12.51 13.89
CA GLY A 401 8.77 13.36 15.07
C GLY A 401 8.77 12.54 16.37
N ARG A 402 9.12 13.19 17.48
CA ARG A 402 9.08 12.56 18.81
C ARG A 402 7.66 12.47 19.35
N THR A 403 6.82 13.46 19.01
CA THR A 403 5.41 13.52 19.38
C THR A 403 4.56 13.66 18.12
N TRP A 404 3.25 13.46 18.26
CA TRP A 404 2.29 13.64 17.17
C TRP A 404 2.34 15.08 16.63
N GLU A 405 2.29 16.07 17.51
CA GLU A 405 2.29 17.49 17.17
C GLU A 405 3.58 17.89 16.41
N GLU A 406 4.74 17.40 16.86
CA GLU A 406 6.01 17.62 16.17
C GLU A 406 5.98 16.99 14.77
N THR A 407 5.40 15.80 14.63
CA THR A 407 5.32 15.09 13.35
C THR A 407 4.42 15.84 12.37
N VAL A 408 3.24 16.27 12.81
CA VAL A 408 2.31 17.04 11.97
C VAL A 408 2.92 18.40 11.58
N SER A 409 3.53 19.12 12.52
CA SER A 409 4.21 20.38 12.24
C SER A 409 5.33 20.21 11.21
N ARG A 410 6.11 19.11 11.32
CA ARG A 410 7.17 18.77 10.38
C ARG A 410 6.63 18.42 9.00
N MET A 411 5.52 17.64 8.93
CA MET A 411 4.87 17.32 7.67
C MET A 411 4.36 18.58 6.98
N ARG A 412 3.68 19.47 7.72
CA ARG A 412 3.19 20.74 7.17
C ARG A 412 4.32 21.57 6.56
N ARG A 413 5.42 21.82 7.32
CA ARG A 413 6.60 22.52 6.81
C ARG A 413 7.17 21.81 5.56
N SER A 414 7.27 20.49 5.59
CA SER A 414 7.82 19.74 4.47
C SER A 414 6.96 19.84 3.22
N LEU A 415 5.63 19.85 3.35
CA LEU A 415 4.71 20.06 2.24
C LEU A 415 4.77 21.51 1.70
N GLU A 416 5.01 22.50 2.57
CA GLU A 416 5.21 23.90 2.19
C GLU A 416 6.49 24.09 1.36
N GLU A 417 7.57 23.40 1.73
CA GLU A 417 8.86 23.45 1.02
C GLU A 417 8.88 22.60 -0.26
N TYR A 418 7.94 21.66 -0.43
CA TYR A 418 7.96 20.73 -1.56
C TYR A 418 7.49 21.41 -2.85
N VAL A 419 8.43 21.71 -3.74
CA VAL A 419 8.11 22.28 -5.06
C VAL A 419 8.04 21.14 -6.09
N LEU A 420 6.87 20.97 -6.69
CA LEU A 420 6.64 20.09 -7.82
C LEU A 420 5.64 20.81 -8.74
N ARG A 421 6.14 21.37 -9.85
CA ARG A 421 5.35 22.19 -10.80
C ARG A 421 5.31 21.53 -12.17
N GLY A 422 4.35 21.93 -13.01
CA GLY A 422 4.13 21.42 -14.36
C GLY A 422 2.99 20.41 -14.44
N VAL A 423 2.67 19.75 -13.32
CA VAL A 423 1.50 18.86 -13.16
C VAL A 423 0.78 19.19 -11.85
N LYS A 424 -0.53 19.01 -11.81
CA LYS A 424 -1.28 19.08 -10.56
C LYS A 424 -0.93 17.90 -9.67
N THR A 425 -0.87 18.13 -8.36
CA THR A 425 -0.51 17.11 -7.37
C THR A 425 -1.42 17.16 -6.15
N THR A 426 -1.35 16.13 -5.33
CA THR A 426 -2.04 16.07 -4.03
C THR A 426 -1.44 16.98 -2.96
N ILE A 427 -0.29 17.64 -3.18
CA ILE A 427 0.39 18.47 -2.19
C ILE A 427 -0.51 19.54 -1.56
N PRO A 428 -1.27 20.37 -2.32
CA PRO A 428 -2.14 21.37 -1.70
C PRO A 428 -3.21 20.76 -0.81
N PHE A 429 -3.82 19.66 -1.24
CA PHE A 429 -4.81 18.94 -0.46
C PHE A 429 -4.21 18.36 0.84
N MET A 430 -3.00 17.80 0.80
CA MET A 430 -2.32 17.29 2.00
C MET A 430 -2.02 18.43 3.01
N LYS A 431 -1.69 19.64 2.53
CA LYS A 431 -1.51 20.82 3.39
C LYS A 431 -2.79 21.18 4.16
N THR A 432 -3.94 21.09 3.50
CA THR A 432 -5.24 21.38 4.15
C THR A 432 -5.51 20.36 5.25
N ILE A 433 -5.26 19.06 5.01
CA ILE A 433 -5.42 18.01 6.02
C ILE A 433 -4.51 18.29 7.24
N MET A 434 -3.25 18.69 7.01
CA MET A 434 -2.32 18.99 8.12
C MET A 434 -2.71 20.21 8.97
N GLN A 435 -3.74 20.95 8.60
CA GLN A 435 -4.30 22.10 9.34
C GLN A 435 -5.66 21.79 9.94
N ASP A 436 -6.28 20.70 9.57
CA ASP A 436 -7.61 20.32 10.05
C ASP A 436 -7.58 19.95 11.53
N GLN A 437 -8.58 20.46 12.29
CA GLN A 437 -8.63 20.30 13.75
C GLN A 437 -8.89 18.84 14.18
N ASP A 438 -9.63 18.09 13.40
CA ASP A 438 -9.89 16.68 13.71
C ASP A 438 -8.66 15.82 13.40
N PHE A 439 -7.95 16.11 12.31
CA PHE A 439 -6.65 15.47 12.03
C PHE A 439 -5.62 15.78 13.13
N LEU A 440 -5.47 17.06 13.52
CA LEU A 440 -4.55 17.48 14.58
C LEU A 440 -4.83 16.78 15.91
N ALA A 441 -6.11 16.56 16.22
CA ALA A 441 -6.55 15.87 17.43
C ALA A 441 -6.54 14.32 17.30
N GLY A 442 -6.13 13.77 16.18
CA GLY A 442 -6.13 12.32 15.93
C GLY A 442 -7.55 11.72 15.77
N ARG A 443 -8.53 12.52 15.46
CA ARG A 443 -9.94 12.10 15.28
C ARG A 443 -10.24 11.87 13.80
N PHE A 444 -9.88 10.73 13.30
CA PHE A 444 -10.15 10.31 11.91
C PHE A 444 -10.43 8.81 11.88
N ASP A 445 -11.22 8.40 10.90
CA ASP A 445 -11.52 7.02 10.56
C ASP A 445 -11.66 6.88 9.03
N THR A 446 -12.12 5.75 8.53
CA THR A 446 -12.23 5.54 7.08
C THR A 446 -13.26 6.45 6.38
N SER A 447 -14.13 7.12 7.12
CA SER A 447 -15.10 8.10 6.60
C SER A 447 -14.57 9.55 6.62
N TYR A 448 -13.36 9.78 7.13
CA TYR A 448 -12.82 11.12 7.39
C TYR A 448 -12.96 12.07 6.19
N LEU A 449 -12.58 11.67 4.99
CA LEU A 449 -12.68 12.53 3.81
C LEU A 449 -14.13 12.78 3.35
N GLU A 450 -15.04 11.84 3.60
CA GLU A 450 -16.46 11.99 3.28
C GLU A 450 -17.17 12.97 4.21
N THR A 451 -16.71 13.03 5.48
CA THR A 451 -17.29 13.90 6.51
C THR A 451 -16.65 15.29 6.54
N HIS A 452 -15.57 15.52 5.79
CA HIS A 452 -14.83 16.78 5.74
C HIS A 452 -14.74 17.34 4.30
N PRO A 453 -15.87 17.69 3.67
CA PRO A 453 -15.87 18.20 2.29
C PRO A 453 -15.09 19.52 2.12
N ASP A 454 -14.95 20.31 3.18
CA ASP A 454 -14.23 21.59 3.17
C ASP A 454 -12.73 21.41 2.89
N LEU A 455 -12.16 20.23 3.14
CA LEU A 455 -10.76 19.91 2.81
C LEU A 455 -10.45 20.05 1.31
N PHE A 456 -11.46 20.00 0.45
CA PHE A 456 -11.31 20.16 -1.00
C PHE A 456 -11.41 21.60 -1.47
N THR A 457 -11.64 22.56 -0.55
CA THR A 457 -11.77 24.00 -0.85
C THR A 457 -10.51 24.75 -0.41
N TYR A 458 -9.44 24.65 -1.16
CA TYR A 458 -8.18 25.37 -0.93
C TYR A 458 -7.83 26.28 -2.13
N ASP A 459 -7.08 27.35 -1.88
CA ASP A 459 -6.59 28.19 -2.96
C ASP A 459 -5.40 27.55 -3.69
N GLU A 460 -5.38 27.63 -5.01
CA GLU A 460 -4.27 27.12 -5.82
C GLU A 460 -3.06 28.06 -5.82
N PHE A 461 -3.30 29.34 -5.48
CA PHE A 461 -2.27 30.38 -5.45
C PHE A 461 -1.77 30.58 -4.01
N GLU A 462 -0.88 29.71 -3.57
CA GLU A 462 -0.34 29.79 -2.19
C GLU A 462 0.91 30.69 -2.04
N GLN A 463 1.54 31.08 -3.14
CA GLN A 463 2.73 31.90 -3.13
C GLN A 463 2.41 33.29 -3.69
N PRO A 464 2.85 34.38 -3.06
CA PRO A 464 2.70 35.72 -3.61
C PRO A 464 3.22 35.82 -5.05
N GLU A 465 4.27 35.07 -5.37
CA GLU A 465 4.86 34.99 -6.71
C GLU A 465 3.89 34.38 -7.75
N ASP A 466 3.12 33.36 -7.39
CA ASP A 466 2.13 32.75 -8.28
C ASP A 466 1.00 33.74 -8.59
N LEU A 467 0.59 34.51 -7.60
CA LEU A 467 -0.37 35.61 -7.78
C LEU A 467 0.20 36.72 -8.69
N VAL A 468 1.46 37.10 -8.48
CA VAL A 468 2.15 38.11 -9.33
C VAL A 468 2.24 37.57 -10.77
N VAL A 469 2.59 36.33 -10.99
CA VAL A 469 2.62 35.71 -12.33
C VAL A 469 1.23 35.71 -12.96
N ALA A 470 0.19 35.30 -12.22
CA ALA A 470 -1.17 35.31 -12.71
C ALA A 470 -1.67 36.73 -13.07
N ILE A 471 -1.42 37.70 -12.23
CA ILE A 471 -1.76 39.10 -12.52
C ILE A 471 -0.97 39.64 -13.73
N SER A 472 0.33 39.31 -13.81
CA SER A 472 1.17 39.72 -14.95
C SER A 472 0.70 39.10 -16.26
N ALA A 473 0.33 37.81 -16.24
CA ALA A 473 -0.23 37.14 -17.40
C ALA A 473 -1.59 37.73 -17.82
N ALA A 474 -2.45 38.06 -16.83
CA ALA A 474 -3.73 38.71 -17.10
C ALA A 474 -3.56 40.09 -17.72
N ILE A 475 -2.60 40.88 -17.22
CA ILE A 475 -2.27 42.22 -17.77
C ILE A 475 -1.71 42.05 -19.19
N ALA A 476 -0.77 41.12 -19.43
CA ALA A 476 -0.21 40.88 -20.77
C ALA A 476 -1.30 40.47 -21.76
N ALA A 477 -2.21 39.58 -21.37
CA ALA A 477 -3.35 39.17 -22.20
C ALA A 477 -4.31 40.35 -22.48
N TYR A 478 -4.52 41.25 -21.50
CA TYR A 478 -5.36 42.41 -21.68
C TYR A 478 -4.73 43.48 -22.63
N GLU A 479 -3.41 43.66 -22.53
CA GLU A 479 -2.65 44.58 -23.38
C GLU A 479 -2.31 44.01 -24.76
N GLY A 480 -2.66 42.70 -25.02
CA GLY A 480 -2.40 42.04 -26.29
C GLY A 480 -0.93 41.69 -26.55
N LEU A 481 -0.15 41.49 -25.46
CA LEU A 481 1.26 41.10 -25.49
C LEU A 481 1.46 39.60 -25.44
#